data_b98d8f0092de4c1af3796462b23f1a8b
#
_entry.id   b98d8f0092de4c1af3796462b23f1a8b
#
_cell.length_a   1.000
_cell.length_b   1.000
_cell.length_c   1.000
_cell.angle_alpha   90.00
_cell.angle_beta   90.00
_cell.angle_gamma   90.00
#
_symmetry.space_group_name_H-M   'P 1'
#
loop_
_entity.id
_entity.type
_entity.pdbx_description
1 polymer ?
#
loop_
_entity_poly.entity_id
_entity_poly.type
_entity_poly.pdbx_seq_one_letter_code
_entity_poly.pdbx_strand_id
1 'polypeptide(L)'
;MKTLLKNRVLLDFFASLMFFTRIPVNWKFFSNKPPNLTNAAWSFPLIGFIIGIISGFIGDLCINIKLSIFLSCTIAIAFSIIITGAFHEDGLADMADGFGAGGSPAKINKIIHDSRLGTYGTTALTLGLLIRLGLAINLVELGYSLI
;
A
#
# COMPACT_ATOMS: atom_id res chain seq x y z
N MET A 1 32.09 0.16 -4.19
CA MET A 1 30.92 0.25 -3.27
C MET A 1 30.49 1.69 -2.97
N LYS A 2 31.40 2.64 -2.67
CA LYS A 2 31.04 4.06 -2.40
C LYS A 2 30.43 4.83 -3.59
N THR A 3 30.62 4.41 -4.82
CA THR A 3 30.14 5.11 -6.04
C THR A 3 28.67 4.79 -6.35
N LEU A 4 28.19 3.59 -6.02
CA LEU A 4 26.77 3.21 -6.18
C LEU A 4 25.87 3.95 -5.19
N LEU A 5 26.39 4.26 -4.00
CA LEU A 5 25.66 4.97 -2.92
C LEU A 5 25.44 6.47 -3.21
N LYS A 6 26.07 7.04 -4.25
CA LYS A 6 25.86 8.42 -4.72
C LYS A 6 24.85 8.52 -5.87
N ASN A 7 24.33 7.40 -6.35
CA ASN A 7 23.35 7.42 -7.43
C ASN A 7 22.01 7.94 -6.90
N ARG A 8 21.58 9.10 -7.42
CA ARG A 8 20.33 9.77 -7.04
C ARG A 8 19.12 8.85 -7.25
N VAL A 9 19.12 8.06 -8.33
CA VAL A 9 18.05 7.12 -8.65
C VAL A 9 17.87 6.07 -7.54
N LEU A 10 18.97 5.51 -7.01
CA LEU A 10 18.91 4.56 -5.90
C LEU A 10 18.45 5.22 -4.59
N LEU A 11 18.90 6.44 -4.32
CA LEU A 11 18.46 7.18 -3.13
C LEU A 11 16.95 7.45 -3.19
N ASP A 12 16.45 7.91 -4.32
CA ASP A 12 15.03 8.18 -4.53
C ASP A 12 14.19 6.88 -4.39
N PHE A 13 14.66 5.77 -4.97
CA PHE A 13 14.01 4.47 -4.83
C PHE A 13 13.93 4.00 -3.37
N PHE A 14 15.04 4.05 -2.62
CA PHE A 14 15.04 3.66 -1.21
C PHE A 14 14.25 4.62 -0.33
N ALA A 15 14.20 5.91 -0.66
CA ALA A 15 13.34 6.87 0.03
C ALA A 15 11.86 6.50 -0.13
N SER A 16 11.44 6.12 -1.35
CA SER A 16 10.08 5.68 -1.64
C SER A 16 9.75 4.33 -0.99
N LEU A 17 10.68 3.38 -1.05
CA LEU A 17 10.53 2.08 -0.39
C LEU A 17 10.30 2.24 1.12
N MET A 18 11.10 3.07 1.76
CA MET A 18 10.98 3.38 3.18
C MET A 18 9.67 4.10 3.53
N PHE A 19 9.17 4.94 2.63
CA PHE A 19 7.94 5.69 2.85
C PHE A 19 6.69 4.82 2.70
N PHE A 20 6.64 3.97 1.66
CA PHE A 20 5.45 3.18 1.33
C PHE A 20 5.43 1.78 1.96
N THR A 21 6.51 1.34 2.57
CA THR A 21 6.58 -0.01 3.13
C THR A 21 7.14 -0.01 4.55
N ARG A 22 6.88 -1.10 5.25
CA ARG A 22 7.51 -1.39 6.55
C ARG A 22 8.87 -2.09 6.43
N ILE A 23 9.40 -2.21 5.22
CA ILE A 23 10.74 -2.79 5.01
C ILE A 23 11.78 -1.88 5.67
N PRO A 24 12.58 -2.40 6.62
CA PRO A 24 13.55 -1.59 7.33
C PRO A 24 14.68 -1.18 6.39
N VAL A 25 14.77 0.11 6.08
CA VAL A 25 15.87 0.70 5.31
C VAL A 25 16.75 1.51 6.25
N ASN A 26 18.00 1.12 6.39
CA ASN A 26 18.96 1.93 7.15
C ASN A 26 19.41 3.12 6.31
N TRP A 27 18.65 4.22 6.36
CA TRP A 27 18.90 5.42 5.56
C TRP A 27 20.28 6.02 5.76
N LYS A 28 20.83 5.97 6.98
CA LYS A 28 22.17 6.50 7.29
C LYS A 28 23.28 5.81 6.49
N PHE A 29 23.03 4.58 6.03
CA PHE A 29 23.99 3.88 5.16
C PHE A 29 24.07 4.49 3.75
N PHE A 30 22.99 5.10 3.28
CA PHE A 30 22.89 5.68 1.94
C PHE A 30 23.17 7.18 1.93
N SER A 31 22.68 7.94 2.92
CA SER A 31 22.80 9.40 2.97
C SER A 31 22.77 9.95 4.39
N ASN A 32 23.54 11.02 4.60
CA ASN A 32 23.47 11.83 5.81
C ASN A 32 22.40 12.93 5.74
N LYS A 33 21.83 13.16 4.56
CA LYS A 33 20.72 14.11 4.36
C LYS A 33 19.39 13.39 4.52
N PRO A 34 18.32 14.03 5.01
CA PRO A 34 17.01 13.42 5.07
C PRO A 34 16.50 13.02 3.65
N PRO A 35 15.64 11.99 3.55
CA PRO A 35 15.05 11.61 2.28
C PRO A 35 14.20 12.74 1.70
N ASN A 36 14.24 12.92 0.38
CA ASN A 36 13.46 13.92 -0.33
C ASN A 36 12.39 13.24 -1.18
N LEU A 37 11.16 13.17 -0.67
CA LEU A 37 10.05 12.49 -1.32
C LEU A 37 9.59 13.19 -2.60
N THR A 38 9.75 14.51 -2.71
CA THR A 38 9.41 15.25 -3.93
C THR A 38 10.29 14.79 -5.09
N ASN A 39 11.58 14.62 -4.87
CA ASN A 39 12.48 14.11 -5.88
C ASN A 39 12.24 12.62 -6.18
N ALA A 40 11.80 11.85 -5.18
CA ALA A 40 11.56 10.41 -5.26
C ALA A 40 10.20 10.07 -5.90
N ALA A 41 9.32 11.04 -6.16
CA ALA A 41 7.94 10.81 -6.61
C ALA A 41 7.85 9.96 -7.90
N TRP A 42 8.84 10.03 -8.79
CA TRP A 42 8.90 9.21 -10.00
C TRP A 42 8.95 7.70 -9.68
N SER A 43 9.51 7.31 -8.54
CA SER A 43 9.64 5.89 -8.13
C SER A 43 8.42 5.36 -7.37
N PHE A 44 7.44 6.18 -7.01
CA PHE A 44 6.23 5.74 -6.32
C PHE A 44 5.46 4.66 -7.11
N PRO A 45 5.19 4.84 -8.42
CA PRO A 45 4.53 3.78 -9.19
C PRO A 45 5.35 2.50 -9.27
N LEU A 46 6.69 2.60 -9.29
CA LEU A 46 7.57 1.44 -9.32
C LEU A 46 7.48 0.62 -8.03
N ILE A 47 7.42 1.27 -6.88
CA ILE A 47 7.24 0.57 -5.59
C ILE A 47 5.87 -0.15 -5.57
N GLY A 48 4.80 0.54 -5.98
CA GLY A 48 3.47 -0.08 -6.08
C GLY A 48 3.45 -1.28 -7.02
N PHE A 49 4.10 -1.18 -8.18
CA PHE A 49 4.23 -2.27 -9.15
C PHE A 49 4.97 -3.48 -8.57
N ILE A 50 6.09 -3.26 -7.88
CA ILE A 50 6.87 -4.34 -7.22
C ILE A 50 6.02 -5.03 -6.15
N ILE A 51 5.32 -4.27 -5.30
CA ILE A 51 4.45 -4.83 -4.25
C ILE A 51 3.31 -5.63 -4.90
N GLY A 52 2.72 -5.10 -5.97
CA GLY A 52 1.65 -5.78 -6.71
C GLY A 52 2.11 -7.13 -7.28
N ILE A 53 3.26 -7.17 -7.97
CA ILE A 53 3.83 -8.42 -8.50
C ILE A 53 4.09 -9.44 -7.38
N ILE A 54 4.71 -9.04 -6.28
CA ILE A 54 5.03 -9.96 -5.18
C ILE A 54 3.73 -10.47 -4.54
N SER A 55 2.74 -9.61 -4.34
CA SER A 55 1.43 -9.98 -3.77
C SER A 55 0.69 -10.96 -4.68
N GLY A 56 0.67 -10.69 -5.99
CA GLY A 56 0.06 -11.56 -6.99
C GLY A 56 0.76 -12.91 -7.05
N PHE A 57 2.09 -12.93 -7.08
CA PHE A 57 2.88 -14.16 -7.04
C PHE A 57 2.57 -15.04 -5.83
N ILE A 58 2.41 -14.42 -4.64
CA ILE A 58 2.02 -15.15 -3.43
C ILE A 58 0.63 -15.76 -3.59
N GLY A 59 -0.32 -15.02 -4.15
CA GLY A 59 -1.67 -15.53 -4.43
C GLY A 59 -1.66 -16.71 -5.40
N ASP A 60 -0.94 -16.59 -6.53
CA ASP A 60 -0.80 -17.66 -7.52
C ASP A 60 -0.10 -18.90 -6.92
N LEU A 61 0.90 -18.69 -6.06
CA LEU A 61 1.53 -19.79 -5.34
C LEU A 61 0.52 -20.53 -4.44
N CYS A 62 -0.33 -19.78 -3.73
CA CYS A 62 -1.41 -20.34 -2.91
C CYS A 62 -2.40 -21.17 -3.76
N ILE A 63 -2.77 -20.71 -4.94
CA ILE A 63 -3.63 -21.44 -5.89
C ILE A 63 -2.93 -22.74 -6.33
N ASN A 64 -1.64 -22.67 -6.67
CA ASN A 64 -0.87 -23.83 -7.11
C ASN A 64 -0.77 -24.94 -6.05
N ILE A 65 -0.71 -24.58 -4.76
CA ILE A 65 -0.75 -25.55 -3.65
C ILE A 65 -2.19 -25.96 -3.26
N LYS A 66 -3.17 -25.67 -4.13
CA LYS A 66 -4.57 -26.09 -4.01
C LYS A 66 -5.36 -25.42 -2.88
N LEU A 67 -4.96 -24.24 -2.42
CA LEU A 67 -5.85 -23.41 -1.61
C LEU A 67 -7.04 -22.92 -2.44
N SER A 68 -8.17 -22.63 -1.80
CA SER A 68 -9.31 -22.04 -2.48
C SER A 68 -8.96 -20.68 -3.08
N ILE A 69 -9.59 -20.31 -4.19
CA ILE A 69 -9.40 -18.99 -4.85
C ILE A 69 -9.65 -17.86 -3.85
N PHE A 70 -10.73 -17.97 -3.06
CA PHE A 70 -11.06 -16.99 -2.03
C PHE A 70 -9.90 -16.77 -1.05
N LEU A 71 -9.34 -17.85 -0.50
CA LEU A 71 -8.24 -17.75 0.47
C LEU A 71 -6.96 -17.23 -0.17
N SER A 72 -6.64 -17.65 -1.40
CA SER A 72 -5.46 -17.21 -2.14
C SER A 72 -5.49 -15.72 -2.42
N CYS A 73 -6.63 -15.20 -2.91
CA CYS A 73 -6.82 -13.76 -3.12
C CYS A 73 -6.78 -12.98 -1.80
N THR A 74 -7.35 -13.52 -0.74
CA THR A 74 -7.32 -12.91 0.60
C THR A 74 -5.87 -12.79 1.11
N ILE A 75 -5.05 -13.85 0.96
CA ILE A 75 -3.65 -13.84 1.37
C ILE A 75 -2.85 -12.82 0.55
N ALA A 76 -3.06 -12.74 -0.76
CA ALA A 76 -2.40 -11.76 -1.61
C ALA A 76 -2.70 -10.32 -1.19
N ILE A 77 -3.96 -10.00 -0.92
CA ILE A 77 -4.40 -8.70 -0.44
C ILE A 77 -3.83 -8.42 0.96
N ALA A 78 -3.93 -9.38 1.88
CA ALA A 78 -3.39 -9.23 3.23
C ALA A 78 -1.88 -8.98 3.22
N PHE A 79 -1.12 -9.66 2.36
CA PHE A 79 0.31 -9.41 2.21
C PHE A 79 0.57 -7.97 1.76
N SER A 80 -0.17 -7.45 0.76
CA SER A 80 0.01 -6.07 0.30
C SER A 80 -0.26 -5.05 1.40
N ILE A 81 -1.27 -5.27 2.24
CA ILE A 81 -1.61 -4.41 3.37
C ILE A 81 -0.54 -4.46 4.46
N ILE A 82 -0.06 -5.65 4.81
CA ILE A 82 0.97 -5.84 5.84
C ILE A 82 2.29 -5.19 5.42
N ILE A 83 2.73 -5.38 4.17
CA ILE A 83 4.00 -4.84 3.70
C ILE A 83 3.99 -3.31 3.63
N THR A 84 2.84 -2.70 3.30
CA THR A 84 2.65 -1.24 3.31
C THR A 84 2.30 -0.70 4.69
N GLY A 85 2.02 -1.57 5.66
CA GLY A 85 1.60 -1.16 7.00
C GLY A 85 0.24 -0.49 7.03
N ALA A 86 -0.66 -0.87 6.11
CA ALA A 86 -1.99 -0.32 5.94
C ALA A 86 -2.03 1.20 5.60
N PHE A 87 -0.93 1.74 5.06
CA PHE A 87 -0.79 3.17 4.79
C PHE A 87 -1.90 3.74 3.89
N HIS A 88 -2.29 2.99 2.86
CA HIS A 88 -3.35 3.40 1.94
C HIS A 88 -4.74 3.22 2.53
N GLU A 89 -4.94 2.18 3.31
CA GLU A 89 -6.17 1.87 4.01
C GLU A 89 -6.45 2.94 5.08
N ASP A 90 -5.45 3.33 5.84
CA ASP A 90 -5.52 4.41 6.84
C ASP A 90 -5.92 5.74 6.17
N GLY A 91 -5.22 6.14 5.10
CA GLY A 91 -5.57 7.34 4.35
C GLY A 91 -6.97 7.30 3.75
N LEU A 92 -7.46 6.14 3.29
CA LEU A 92 -8.84 5.98 2.81
C LEU A 92 -9.86 6.20 3.94
N ALA A 93 -9.59 5.63 5.12
CA ALA A 93 -10.46 5.78 6.29
C ALA A 93 -10.52 7.23 6.76
N ASP A 94 -9.37 7.88 6.92
CA ASP A 94 -9.26 9.26 7.37
C ASP A 94 -10.00 10.23 6.43
N MET A 95 -9.80 10.05 5.12
CA MET A 95 -10.49 10.85 4.11
C MET A 95 -12.00 10.63 4.12
N ALA A 96 -12.43 9.37 4.25
CA ALA A 96 -13.85 9.03 4.31
C ALA A 96 -14.52 9.63 5.56
N ASP A 97 -13.88 9.55 6.71
CA ASP A 97 -14.40 10.14 7.95
C ASP A 97 -14.39 11.67 7.90
N GLY A 98 -13.30 12.27 7.42
CA GLY A 98 -13.19 13.72 7.32
C GLY A 98 -14.26 14.34 6.40
N PHE A 99 -14.36 13.84 5.17
CA PHE A 99 -15.32 14.37 4.19
C PHE A 99 -16.74 13.88 4.44
N GLY A 100 -16.93 12.65 4.92
CA GLY A 100 -18.25 12.10 5.24
C GLY A 100 -18.93 12.84 6.41
N ALA A 101 -18.18 13.25 7.41
CA ALA A 101 -18.71 14.06 8.53
C ALA A 101 -19.05 15.49 8.12
N GLY A 102 -18.45 16.01 7.06
CA GLY A 102 -18.68 17.36 6.54
C GLY A 102 -18.34 18.48 7.53
N GLY A 103 -18.59 19.71 7.09
CA GLY A 103 -18.43 20.91 7.91
C GLY A 103 -17.32 21.83 7.40
N SER A 104 -16.77 22.68 8.29
CA SER A 104 -15.69 23.59 7.92
C SER A 104 -14.37 22.86 7.61
N PRO A 105 -13.48 23.43 6.79
CA PRO A 105 -12.16 22.85 6.51
C PRO A 105 -11.37 22.54 7.80
N ALA A 106 -11.48 23.39 8.81
CA ALA A 106 -10.81 23.18 10.09
C ALA A 106 -11.36 21.95 10.84
N LYS A 107 -12.68 21.70 10.77
CA LYS A 107 -13.31 20.51 11.36
C LYS A 107 -12.89 19.25 10.61
N ILE A 108 -12.92 19.27 9.28
CA ILE A 108 -12.48 18.16 8.44
C ILE A 108 -11.02 17.79 8.73
N ASN A 109 -10.14 18.79 8.74
CA ASN A 109 -8.72 18.59 9.05
C ASN A 109 -8.50 18.00 10.46
N LYS A 110 -9.30 18.40 11.44
CA LYS A 110 -9.24 17.84 12.79
C LYS A 110 -9.65 16.35 12.80
N ILE A 111 -10.66 15.97 12.01
CA ILE A 111 -11.11 14.57 11.92
C ILE A 111 -10.06 13.71 11.24
N ILE A 112 -9.49 14.15 10.11
CA ILE A 112 -8.44 13.44 9.37
C ILE A 112 -7.20 13.16 10.25
N HIS A 113 -6.92 14.00 11.23
CA HIS A 113 -5.79 13.80 12.15
C HIS A 113 -6.20 13.16 13.50
N ASP A 114 -7.44 12.70 13.62
CA ASP A 114 -7.93 11.97 14.80
C ASP A 114 -7.72 10.47 14.57
N SER A 115 -6.97 9.80 15.43
CA SER A 115 -6.68 8.36 15.32
C SER A 115 -7.89 7.43 15.54
N ARG A 116 -9.08 7.97 15.78
CA ARG A 116 -10.31 7.20 15.97
C ARG A 116 -10.98 6.93 14.63
N LEU A 117 -11.24 5.65 14.37
CA LEU A 117 -11.99 5.23 13.20
C LEU A 117 -13.49 5.52 13.37
N GLY A 118 -14.05 6.29 12.44
CA GLY A 118 -15.48 6.61 12.42
C GLY A 118 -16.29 5.66 11.53
N THR A 119 -17.58 5.94 11.41
CA THR A 119 -18.52 5.11 10.64
C THR A 119 -18.22 5.18 9.14
N TYR A 120 -17.91 6.35 8.60
CA TYR A 120 -17.59 6.51 7.17
C TYR A 120 -16.29 5.79 6.81
N GLY A 121 -15.24 5.92 7.64
CA GLY A 121 -13.96 5.23 7.46
C GLY A 121 -14.13 3.72 7.52
N THR A 122 -14.85 3.21 8.54
CA THR A 122 -15.15 1.77 8.64
C THR A 122 -15.90 1.26 7.42
N THR A 123 -16.91 2.00 6.94
CA THR A 123 -17.69 1.62 5.75
C THR A 123 -16.81 1.62 4.49
N ALA A 124 -15.99 2.68 4.30
CA ALA A 124 -15.11 2.79 3.15
C ALA A 124 -14.06 1.66 3.11
N LEU A 125 -13.45 1.33 4.25
CA LEU A 125 -12.52 0.21 4.36
C LEU A 125 -13.20 -1.12 4.03
N THR A 126 -14.35 -1.40 4.63
CA THR A 126 -15.07 -2.66 4.42
C THR A 126 -15.45 -2.82 2.96
N LEU A 127 -16.06 -1.81 2.34
CA LEU A 127 -16.44 -1.86 0.93
C LEU A 127 -15.21 -1.94 0.02
N GLY A 128 -14.16 -1.17 0.29
CA GLY A 128 -12.93 -1.19 -0.49
C GLY A 128 -12.26 -2.57 -0.49
N LEU A 129 -12.18 -3.23 0.67
CA LEU A 129 -11.62 -4.57 0.79
C LEU A 129 -12.49 -5.62 0.10
N LEU A 130 -13.83 -5.55 0.26
CA LEU A 130 -14.75 -6.48 -0.40
C LEU A 130 -14.69 -6.34 -1.92
N ILE A 131 -14.64 -5.13 -2.45
CA ILE A 131 -14.53 -4.88 -3.89
C ILE A 131 -13.19 -5.42 -4.42
N ARG A 132 -12.07 -5.12 -3.76
CA ARG A 132 -10.75 -5.65 -4.15
C ARG A 132 -10.73 -7.16 -4.17
N LEU A 133 -11.29 -7.80 -3.15
CA LEU A 133 -11.37 -9.25 -3.04
C LEU A 133 -12.27 -9.83 -4.16
N GLY A 134 -13.45 -9.28 -4.36
CA GLY A 134 -14.36 -9.72 -5.41
C GLY A 134 -13.76 -9.59 -6.81
N LEU A 135 -13.06 -8.49 -7.10
CA LEU A 135 -12.36 -8.31 -8.38
C LEU A 135 -11.23 -9.32 -8.57
N ALA A 136 -10.42 -9.57 -7.53
CA ALA A 136 -9.33 -10.55 -7.61
C ALA A 136 -9.86 -11.96 -7.86
N ILE A 137 -10.92 -12.37 -7.16
CA ILE A 137 -11.58 -13.67 -7.36
C ILE A 137 -12.09 -13.79 -8.81
N ASN A 138 -12.80 -12.77 -9.28
CA ASN A 138 -13.38 -12.76 -10.62
C ASN A 138 -12.29 -12.89 -11.71
N LEU A 139 -11.15 -12.20 -11.57
CA LEU A 139 -10.02 -12.32 -12.49
C LEU A 139 -9.49 -13.76 -12.55
N VAL A 140 -9.32 -14.41 -11.41
CA VAL A 140 -8.84 -15.81 -11.35
C VAL A 140 -9.87 -16.77 -11.96
N GLU A 141 -11.17 -16.57 -11.70
CA GLU A 141 -12.24 -17.39 -12.30
C GLU A 141 -12.33 -17.24 -13.83
N LEU A 142 -11.96 -16.08 -14.35
CA LEU A 142 -11.83 -15.83 -15.80
C LEU A 142 -10.53 -16.41 -16.40
N GLY A 143 -9.69 -17.05 -15.59
CA GLY A 143 -8.45 -17.69 -16.02
C GLY A 143 -7.22 -16.75 -16.06
N TYR A 144 -7.31 -15.56 -15.49
CA TYR A 144 -6.16 -14.66 -15.36
C TYR A 144 -5.33 -14.99 -14.13
N SER A 145 -4.01 -14.76 -14.23
CA SER A 145 -3.09 -14.78 -13.08
C SER A 145 -3.32 -13.55 -12.19
N LEU A 146 -2.95 -13.64 -10.93
CA LEU A 146 -2.92 -12.50 -10.00
C LEU A 146 -1.68 -11.60 -10.19
N ILE A 147 -0.69 -12.07 -10.97
CA ILE A 147 0.50 -11.27 -11.34
C ILE A 147 0.13 -10.28 -12.43
#